data_112e719236357905475f98343af8ea78
#
_entry.id   112e719236357905475f98343af8ea78
#
_cell.length_a   1.000
_cell.length_b   1.000
_cell.length_c   1.000
_cell.angle_alpha   90.00
_cell.angle_beta   90.00
_cell.angle_gamma   90.00
#
_symmetry.space_group_name_H-M   'P 1'
#
loop_
_entity.id
_entity.type
_entity.pdbx_description
1 polymer ?
#
loop_
_entity_poly.entity_id
_entity_poly.type
_entity_poly.pdbx_seq_one_letter_code
_entity_poly.pdbx_strand_id
1 'polypeptide(L)'
;MLSALGLGPRLGSVDLDSYIQAHRPEWGRLEESTAGGSRALGAGSGEDIAETVRLYLRASSHLAEVQTRYHDPALESYLNGLVARAHGAIYGGTAASARSFLRFFITRYRGVFRRTLPFIAVIAALMTVVLLATDLWVASSRRSEEHTSELQSQR
;
A
#
# COMPACT_ATOMS: atom_id res chain seq x y z
N MET A 1 -23.20 19.36 -32.54
CA MET A 1 -23.15 18.76 -33.91
C MET A 1 -22.48 17.38 -33.97
N LEU A 2 -21.97 16.82 -32.85
CA LEU A 2 -21.38 15.47 -32.75
C LEU A 2 -22.39 14.39 -32.29
N SER A 3 -23.58 14.80 -31.84
CA SER A 3 -24.66 13.90 -31.40
C SER A 3 -25.36 13.17 -32.55
N ALA A 4 -25.13 13.53 -33.80
CA ALA A 4 -25.80 12.97 -34.97
C ALA A 4 -25.10 11.73 -35.58
N LEU A 5 -23.90 11.40 -35.13
CA LEU A 5 -23.13 10.25 -35.66
C LEU A 5 -23.30 8.96 -34.82
N GLY A 6 -24.10 8.94 -33.74
CA GLY A 6 -24.41 7.74 -32.98
C GLY A 6 -23.20 6.99 -32.34
N LEU A 7 -22.04 7.66 -32.27
CA LEU A 7 -20.77 7.04 -31.85
C LEU A 7 -20.44 7.24 -30.37
N GLY A 8 -21.17 8.11 -29.66
CA GLY A 8 -20.85 8.43 -28.27
C GLY A 8 -21.01 7.28 -27.25
N PRO A 9 -22.12 6.55 -27.21
CA PRO A 9 -22.31 5.48 -26.22
C PRO A 9 -21.67 4.13 -26.61
N ARG A 10 -21.41 3.89 -27.88
CA ARG A 10 -20.85 2.61 -28.36
C ARG A 10 -19.33 2.49 -28.17
N LEU A 11 -18.60 3.58 -28.18
CA LEU A 11 -17.14 3.57 -27.98
C LEU A 11 -16.79 3.22 -26.52
N GLY A 12 -17.58 3.68 -25.56
CA GLY A 12 -17.38 3.36 -24.15
C GLY A 12 -17.66 1.90 -23.81
N SER A 13 -18.67 1.27 -24.42
CA SER A 13 -18.98 -0.15 -24.21
C SER A 13 -17.94 -1.09 -24.82
N VAL A 14 -17.43 -0.76 -26.02
CA VAL A 14 -16.39 -1.56 -26.68
C VAL A 14 -15.07 -1.49 -25.89
N ASP A 15 -14.73 -0.33 -25.33
CA ASP A 15 -13.55 -0.16 -24.49
C ASP A 15 -13.69 -0.94 -23.16
N LEU A 16 -14.87 -0.90 -22.54
CA LEU A 16 -15.17 -1.67 -21.33
C LEU A 16 -15.13 -3.18 -21.57
N ASP A 17 -15.74 -3.68 -22.65
CA ASP A 17 -15.73 -5.10 -23.00
C ASP A 17 -14.29 -5.60 -23.25
N SER A 18 -13.50 -4.81 -23.96
CA SER A 18 -12.08 -5.12 -24.19
C SER A 18 -11.29 -5.14 -22.88
N TYR A 19 -11.56 -4.20 -21.97
CA TYR A 19 -10.97 -4.13 -20.66
C TYR A 19 -11.32 -5.38 -19.82
N ILE A 20 -12.58 -5.77 -19.79
CA ILE A 20 -13.04 -6.97 -19.08
C ILE A 20 -12.34 -8.22 -19.63
N GLN A 21 -12.29 -8.38 -20.94
CA GLN A 21 -11.65 -9.54 -21.56
C GLN A 21 -10.15 -9.63 -21.24
N ALA A 22 -9.46 -8.52 -21.23
CA ALA A 22 -8.02 -8.46 -20.91
C ALA A 22 -7.72 -8.85 -19.46
N HIS A 23 -8.58 -8.49 -18.49
CA HIS A 23 -8.30 -8.67 -17.07
C HIS A 23 -9.04 -9.85 -16.43
N ARG A 24 -10.07 -10.39 -17.10
CA ARG A 24 -10.86 -11.53 -16.62
C ARG A 24 -10.03 -12.76 -16.20
N PRO A 25 -8.94 -13.14 -16.91
CA PRO A 25 -8.11 -14.26 -16.48
C PRO A 25 -7.42 -14.03 -15.13
N GLU A 26 -7.04 -12.80 -14.81
CA GLU A 26 -6.41 -12.45 -13.52
C GLU A 26 -7.44 -12.50 -12.39
N TRP A 27 -8.66 -12.00 -12.63
CA TRP A 27 -9.77 -12.07 -11.66
C TRP A 27 -10.18 -13.52 -11.37
N GLY A 28 -10.24 -14.36 -12.40
CA GLY A 28 -10.55 -15.79 -12.25
C GLY A 28 -9.50 -16.51 -11.40
N ARG A 29 -8.22 -16.24 -11.61
CA ARG A 29 -7.14 -16.80 -10.76
C ARG A 29 -7.25 -16.35 -9.32
N LEU A 30 -7.56 -15.07 -9.08
CA LEU A 30 -7.77 -14.56 -7.73
C LEU A 30 -8.97 -15.22 -7.07
N GLU A 31 -10.07 -15.40 -7.80
CA GLU A 31 -11.27 -16.06 -7.31
C GLU A 31 -10.98 -17.52 -6.93
N GLU A 32 -10.28 -18.25 -7.79
CA GLU A 32 -9.85 -19.63 -7.54
C GLU A 32 -8.92 -19.74 -6.33
N SER A 33 -7.90 -18.90 -6.24
CA SER A 33 -6.94 -18.92 -5.13
C SER A 33 -7.56 -18.56 -3.77
N THR A 34 -8.68 -17.83 -3.79
CA THR A 34 -9.38 -17.40 -2.56
C THR A 34 -10.62 -18.23 -2.24
N ALA A 35 -11.04 -19.16 -3.11
CA ALA A 35 -12.25 -19.97 -2.96
C ALA A 35 -12.28 -20.79 -1.65
N GLY A 36 -11.12 -21.27 -1.19
CA GLY A 36 -10.97 -22.01 0.07
C GLY A 36 -10.84 -21.14 1.32
N GLY A 37 -10.86 -19.82 1.17
CA GLY A 37 -10.72 -18.86 2.26
C GLY A 37 -9.34 -18.90 2.93
N SER A 38 -9.24 -18.26 4.09
CA SER A 38 -7.97 -18.09 4.82
C SER A 38 -7.31 -19.39 5.26
N ARG A 39 -8.11 -20.45 5.51
CA ARG A 39 -7.57 -21.75 5.94
C ARG A 39 -6.86 -22.47 4.79
N ALA A 40 -7.44 -22.47 3.59
CA ALA A 40 -6.84 -23.09 2.41
C ALA A 40 -5.60 -22.30 1.98
N LEU A 41 -5.66 -20.97 1.99
CA LEU A 41 -4.51 -20.11 1.69
C LEU A 41 -3.37 -20.30 2.69
N GLY A 42 -3.66 -20.48 3.98
CA GLY A 42 -2.67 -20.73 5.03
C GLY A 42 -2.02 -22.12 4.96
N ALA A 43 -2.65 -23.09 4.29
CA ALA A 43 -2.10 -24.42 4.01
C ALA A 43 -1.25 -24.46 2.73
N GLY A 44 -1.36 -23.45 1.86
CA GLY A 44 -0.59 -23.33 0.63
C GLY A 44 0.87 -22.96 0.86
N SER A 45 1.65 -22.99 -0.22
CA SER A 45 3.04 -22.56 -0.18
C SER A 45 3.17 -21.04 0.01
N GLY A 46 4.33 -20.58 0.47
CA GLY A 46 4.59 -19.14 0.56
C GLY A 46 4.55 -18.43 -0.81
N GLU A 47 4.76 -19.18 -1.89
CA GLU A 47 4.68 -18.68 -3.26
C GLU A 47 3.22 -18.47 -3.70
N ASP A 48 2.33 -19.39 -3.35
CA ASP A 48 0.89 -19.27 -3.61
C ASP A 48 0.29 -18.06 -2.90
N ILE A 49 0.69 -17.84 -1.65
CA ILE A 49 0.27 -16.68 -0.86
C ILE A 49 0.75 -15.38 -1.54
N ALA A 50 2.00 -15.35 -2.02
CA ALA A 50 2.55 -14.18 -2.69
C ALA A 50 1.84 -13.86 -3.99
N GLU A 51 1.53 -14.90 -4.77
CA GLU A 51 0.78 -14.74 -6.01
C GLU A 51 -0.63 -14.21 -5.73
N THR A 52 -1.31 -14.77 -4.75
CA THR A 52 -2.66 -14.31 -4.33
C THR A 52 -2.65 -12.84 -3.90
N VAL A 53 -1.65 -12.42 -3.12
CA VAL A 53 -1.51 -11.01 -2.72
C VAL A 53 -1.25 -10.11 -3.92
N ARG A 54 -0.42 -10.54 -4.87
CA ARG A 54 -0.15 -9.77 -6.09
C ARG A 54 -1.42 -9.60 -6.93
N LEU A 55 -2.20 -10.67 -7.10
CA LEU A 55 -3.49 -10.64 -7.79
C LEU A 55 -4.50 -9.74 -7.08
N TYR A 56 -4.54 -9.79 -5.74
CA TYR A 56 -5.37 -8.90 -4.93
C TYR A 56 -5.03 -7.42 -5.14
N LEU A 57 -3.75 -7.07 -5.14
CA LEU A 57 -3.32 -5.69 -5.36
C LEU A 57 -3.68 -5.20 -6.77
N ARG A 58 -3.56 -6.06 -7.79
CA ARG A 58 -4.00 -5.74 -9.16
C ARG A 58 -5.50 -5.57 -9.24
N ALA A 59 -6.28 -6.50 -8.68
CA ALA A 59 -7.74 -6.39 -8.67
C ALA A 59 -8.21 -5.12 -7.95
N SER A 60 -7.55 -4.72 -6.88
CA SER A 60 -7.82 -3.45 -6.18
C SER A 60 -7.51 -2.23 -7.05
N SER A 61 -6.44 -2.28 -7.83
CA SER A 61 -6.11 -1.22 -8.80
C SER A 61 -7.14 -1.16 -9.94
N HIS A 62 -7.56 -2.31 -10.47
CA HIS A 62 -8.61 -2.38 -11.50
C HIS A 62 -9.95 -1.86 -10.98
N LEU A 63 -10.30 -2.15 -9.72
CA LEU A 63 -11.49 -1.59 -9.10
C LEU A 63 -11.45 -0.05 -9.05
N ALA A 64 -10.32 0.53 -8.63
CA ALA A 64 -10.14 1.97 -8.61
C ALA A 64 -10.24 2.59 -10.02
N GLU A 65 -9.70 1.93 -11.03
CA GLU A 65 -9.81 2.37 -12.43
C GLU A 65 -11.24 2.31 -12.94
N VAL A 66 -11.98 1.23 -12.64
CA VAL A 66 -13.39 1.10 -13.03
C VAL A 66 -14.24 2.19 -12.38
N GLN A 67 -14.02 2.49 -11.11
CA GLN A 67 -14.71 3.54 -10.39
C GLN A 67 -14.44 4.95 -10.94
N THR A 68 -13.24 5.19 -11.45
CA THR A 68 -12.84 6.51 -11.92
C THR A 68 -13.10 6.73 -13.40
N ARG A 69 -13.00 5.68 -14.22
CA ARG A 69 -13.02 5.81 -15.68
C ARG A 69 -14.31 5.29 -16.32
N TYR A 70 -14.77 4.12 -15.89
CA TYR A 70 -15.86 3.44 -16.56
C TYR A 70 -17.22 3.65 -15.90
N HIS A 71 -17.27 3.78 -14.58
CA HIS A 71 -18.47 4.02 -13.78
C HIS A 71 -19.58 2.98 -14.06
N ASP A 72 -19.20 1.70 -14.27
CA ASP A 72 -20.12 0.60 -14.48
C ASP A 72 -20.49 -0.08 -13.15
N PRO A 73 -21.76 0.05 -12.68
CA PRO A 73 -22.15 -0.46 -11.37
C PRO A 73 -22.07 -2.00 -11.25
N ALA A 74 -22.24 -2.72 -12.35
CA ALA A 74 -22.20 -4.18 -12.34
C ALA A 74 -20.76 -4.67 -12.16
N LEU A 75 -19.82 -4.11 -12.91
CA LEU A 75 -18.41 -4.43 -12.81
C LEU A 75 -17.82 -3.96 -11.47
N GLU A 76 -18.22 -2.77 -11.00
CA GLU A 76 -17.82 -2.28 -9.67
C GLU A 76 -18.29 -3.24 -8.56
N SER A 77 -19.53 -3.67 -8.59
CA SER A 77 -20.09 -4.61 -7.61
C SER A 77 -19.35 -5.94 -7.63
N TYR A 78 -19.06 -6.48 -8.82
CA TYR A 78 -18.31 -7.72 -8.98
C TYR A 78 -16.89 -7.60 -8.38
N LEU A 79 -16.15 -6.56 -8.77
CA LEU A 79 -14.79 -6.34 -8.28
C LEU A 79 -14.74 -6.03 -6.79
N ASN A 80 -15.68 -5.26 -6.25
CA ASN A 80 -15.80 -5.04 -4.81
C ASN A 80 -16.00 -6.36 -4.06
N GLY A 81 -16.88 -7.22 -4.55
CA GLY A 81 -17.10 -8.55 -3.98
C GLY A 81 -15.84 -9.43 -4.03
N LEU A 82 -15.12 -9.41 -5.16
CA LEU A 82 -13.89 -10.17 -5.34
C LEU A 82 -12.78 -9.68 -4.40
N VAL A 83 -12.55 -8.37 -4.35
CA VAL A 83 -11.55 -7.73 -3.47
C VAL A 83 -11.88 -7.98 -2.00
N ALA A 84 -13.16 -7.89 -1.59
CA ALA A 84 -13.59 -8.18 -0.23
C ALA A 84 -13.35 -9.65 0.17
N ARG A 85 -13.66 -10.61 -0.71
CA ARG A 85 -13.39 -12.04 -0.48
C ARG A 85 -11.89 -12.30 -0.37
N ALA A 86 -11.09 -11.74 -1.28
CA ALA A 86 -9.65 -11.89 -1.28
C ALA A 86 -9.03 -11.26 -0.01
N HIS A 87 -9.49 -10.09 0.39
CA HIS A 87 -9.10 -9.46 1.65
C HIS A 87 -9.41 -10.37 2.85
N GLY A 88 -10.63 -10.93 2.91
CA GLY A 88 -11.02 -11.88 3.95
C GLY A 88 -10.18 -13.15 3.96
N ALA A 89 -9.79 -13.68 2.79
CA ALA A 89 -8.91 -14.85 2.69
C ALA A 89 -7.48 -14.55 3.15
N ILE A 90 -6.94 -13.40 2.80
CA ILE A 90 -5.57 -13.00 3.14
C ILE A 90 -5.45 -12.60 4.62
N TYR A 91 -6.38 -11.79 5.12
CA TYR A 91 -6.30 -11.17 6.46
C TYR A 91 -7.22 -11.82 7.50
N GLY A 92 -8.22 -12.59 7.09
CA GLY A 92 -9.18 -13.26 7.98
C GLY A 92 -8.64 -14.51 8.68
N GLY A 93 -7.41 -14.92 8.41
CA GLY A 93 -6.73 -16.03 9.09
C GLY A 93 -6.32 -15.66 10.52
N THR A 94 -6.30 -16.67 11.40
CA THR A 94 -5.78 -16.56 12.78
C THR A 94 -4.35 -15.99 12.78
N ALA A 95 -3.87 -15.49 13.92
CA ALA A 95 -2.55 -14.87 14.11
C ALA A 95 -1.34 -15.65 13.51
N ALA A 96 -1.49 -16.93 13.22
CA ALA A 96 -0.51 -17.76 12.50
C ALA A 96 -0.34 -17.37 11.02
N SER A 97 -1.44 -17.03 10.35
CA SER A 97 -1.42 -16.60 8.93
C SER A 97 -0.78 -15.21 8.79
N ALA A 98 -1.11 -14.28 9.68
CA ALA A 98 -0.50 -12.95 9.69
C ALA A 98 1.02 -13.01 9.95
N ARG A 99 1.47 -13.92 10.82
CA ARG A 99 2.90 -14.13 11.10
C ARG A 99 3.65 -14.76 9.93
N SER A 100 3.04 -15.70 9.23
CA SER A 100 3.60 -16.29 7.99
C SER A 100 3.68 -15.26 6.86
N PHE A 101 2.66 -14.43 6.71
CA PHE A 101 2.62 -13.33 5.76
C PHE A 101 3.73 -12.29 6.03
N LEU A 102 3.86 -11.87 7.29
CA LEU A 102 4.90 -10.92 7.69
C LEU A 102 6.30 -11.51 7.48
N ARG A 103 6.50 -12.79 7.78
CA ARG A 103 7.76 -13.51 7.56
C ARG A 103 8.10 -13.60 6.08
N PHE A 104 7.12 -13.88 5.21
CA PHE A 104 7.30 -13.91 3.77
C PHE A 104 7.65 -12.51 3.22
N PHE A 105 6.94 -11.47 3.64
CA PHE A 105 7.22 -10.09 3.24
C PHE A 105 8.64 -9.66 3.64
N ILE A 106 9.05 -9.94 4.86
CA ILE A 106 10.40 -9.65 5.35
C ILE A 106 11.46 -10.42 4.56
N THR A 107 11.19 -11.69 4.17
CA THR A 107 12.18 -12.52 3.47
C THR A 107 12.34 -12.10 2.01
N ARG A 108 11.26 -11.77 1.32
CA ARG A 108 11.28 -11.40 -0.11
C ARG A 108 11.73 -9.94 -0.33
N TYR A 109 11.32 -9.04 0.56
CA TYR A 109 11.75 -7.63 0.50
C TYR A 109 13.12 -7.36 1.12
N ARG A 110 13.77 -8.39 1.67
CA ARG A 110 15.12 -8.26 2.27
C ARG A 110 16.14 -7.68 1.30
N GLY A 111 16.02 -7.96 -0.01
CA GLY A 111 16.88 -7.40 -1.05
C GLY A 111 16.65 -5.90 -1.28
N VAL A 112 15.40 -5.50 -1.32
CA VAL A 112 15.01 -4.09 -1.48
C VAL A 112 15.31 -3.31 -0.20
N PHE A 113 15.01 -3.89 0.98
CA PHE A 113 15.33 -3.29 2.28
C PHE A 113 16.84 -3.05 2.46
N ARG A 114 17.68 -4.02 2.09
CA ARG A 114 19.15 -3.86 2.18
C ARG A 114 19.68 -2.73 1.30
N ARG A 115 19.01 -2.42 0.20
CA ARG A 115 19.40 -1.33 -0.69
C ARG A 115 18.90 0.04 -0.18
N THR A 116 17.77 0.06 0.53
CA THR A 116 17.14 1.29 1.05
C THR A 116 17.60 1.60 2.48
N LEU A 117 18.01 0.59 3.24
CA LEU A 117 18.48 0.75 4.63
C LEU A 117 19.61 1.79 4.80
N PRO A 118 20.67 1.82 3.96
CA PRO A 118 21.70 2.83 4.11
C PRO A 118 21.18 4.25 3.89
N PHE A 119 20.20 4.43 3.01
CA PHE A 119 19.59 5.73 2.78
C PHE A 119 18.78 6.20 3.99
N ILE A 120 17.99 5.32 4.58
CA ILE A 120 17.21 5.60 5.81
C ILE A 120 18.17 5.89 6.97
N ALA A 121 19.27 5.13 7.10
CA ALA A 121 20.27 5.34 8.15
C ALA A 121 20.96 6.70 8.03
N VAL A 122 21.27 7.13 6.82
CA VAL A 122 21.88 8.47 6.58
C VAL A 122 20.90 9.58 6.95
N ILE A 123 19.64 9.47 6.57
CA ILE A 123 18.61 10.47 6.92
C ILE A 123 18.39 10.50 8.43
N ALA A 124 18.31 9.35 9.09
CA ALA A 124 18.15 9.25 10.53
C ALA A 124 19.37 9.86 11.27
N ALA A 125 20.58 9.57 10.81
CA ALA A 125 21.80 10.16 11.37
C ALA A 125 21.83 11.69 11.22
N LEU A 126 21.46 12.20 10.04
CA LEU A 126 21.38 13.64 9.78
C LEU A 126 20.36 14.33 10.71
N MET A 127 19.17 13.72 10.86
CA MET A 127 18.15 14.23 11.77
C MET A 127 18.61 14.24 13.22
N THR A 128 19.31 13.20 13.65
CA THR A 128 19.86 13.12 15.02
C THR A 128 20.90 14.21 15.26
N VAL A 129 21.79 14.47 14.30
CA VAL A 129 22.79 15.54 14.40
C VAL A 129 22.14 16.91 14.50
N VAL A 130 21.11 17.18 13.70
CA VAL A 130 20.38 18.46 13.74
C VAL A 130 19.69 18.65 15.10
N LEU A 131 19.05 17.61 15.64
CA LEU A 131 18.42 17.68 16.96
C LEU A 131 19.44 17.96 18.07
N LEU A 132 20.56 17.23 18.09
CA LEU A 132 21.62 17.44 19.08
C LEU A 132 22.25 18.84 18.97
N ALA A 133 22.47 19.35 17.77
CA ALA A 133 22.98 20.69 17.55
C ALA A 133 22.02 21.76 18.06
N THR A 134 20.73 21.57 17.86
CA THR A 134 19.68 22.48 18.34
C THR A 134 19.60 22.49 19.87
N ASP A 135 19.65 21.31 20.49
CA ASP A 135 19.64 21.18 21.96
C ASP A 135 20.88 21.84 22.58
N LEU A 136 22.05 21.63 21.99
CA LEU A 136 23.32 22.22 22.47
C LEU A 136 23.31 23.73 22.33
N TRP A 137 22.75 24.26 21.24
CA TRP A 137 22.63 25.71 21.04
C TRP A 137 21.67 26.36 22.03
N VAL A 138 20.51 25.76 22.27
CA VAL A 138 19.54 26.23 23.28
C VAL A 138 20.16 26.20 24.69
N ALA A 139 20.86 25.11 25.02
CA ALA A 139 21.54 25.00 26.32
C ALA A 139 22.63 26.05 26.51
N SER A 140 23.40 26.38 25.45
CA SER A 140 24.43 27.41 25.49
C SER A 140 23.84 28.83 25.60
N SER A 141 22.72 29.10 24.94
CA SER A 141 22.01 30.38 25.00
C SER A 141 21.43 30.66 26.38
N ARG A 142 20.90 29.65 27.05
CA ARG A 142 20.36 29.78 28.42
C ARG A 142 21.46 30.11 29.44
N ARG A 143 22.65 29.53 29.27
CA ARG A 143 23.79 29.81 30.16
C ARG A 143 24.31 31.26 30.04
N SER A 144 24.10 31.92 28.90
CA SER A 144 24.49 33.31 28.68
C SER A 144 23.57 34.30 29.38
N GLU A 145 22.30 33.96 29.58
CA GLU A 145 21.30 34.81 30.24
C GLU A 145 21.43 34.81 31.76
N GLU A 146 21.87 33.70 32.36
CA GLU A 146 22.10 33.63 33.82
C GLU A 146 23.25 34.53 34.28
N HIS A 147 24.30 34.67 33.48
CA HIS A 147 25.42 35.56 33.83
C HIS A 147 25.11 37.06 33.72
N THR A 148 24.13 37.44 32.88
CA THR A 148 23.72 38.85 32.73
C THR A 148 22.80 39.32 33.86
N SER A 149 22.03 38.45 34.44
CA SER A 149 21.08 38.75 35.53
C SER A 149 21.81 38.97 36.89
N GLU A 150 22.91 38.25 37.14
CA GLU A 150 23.71 38.45 38.36
C GLU A 150 24.44 39.81 38.42
N LEU A 151 24.89 40.32 37.26
CA LEU A 151 25.55 41.61 37.19
C LEU A 151 24.62 42.81 37.36
N GLN A 152 23.33 42.63 37.08
CA GLN A 152 22.30 43.67 37.28
C GLN A 152 21.78 43.74 38.71
N SER A 153 21.94 42.69 39.51
CA SER A 153 21.51 42.66 40.92
C SER A 153 22.53 43.33 41.89
N GLN A 154 23.73 43.67 41.42
CA GLN A 154 24.79 44.27 42.23
C GLN A 154 24.94 45.79 42.05
N ARG A 155 24.02 46.45 41.33
CA ARG A 155 23.91 47.89 41.20
C ARG A 155 22.68 48.43 41.90
#